data_cea580c2dc2caddb026c0170c473dfdc
#
_entry.id   cea580c2dc2caddb026c0170c473dfdc
#
_cell.length_a   1.000
_cell.length_b   1.000
_cell.length_c   1.000
_cell.angle_alpha   90.00
_cell.angle_beta   90.00
_cell.angle_gamma   90.00
#
_symmetry.space_group_name_H-M   'P 1'
#
loop_
_entity.id
_entity.type
_entity.pdbx_description
1 polymer ?
#
loop_
_entity_poly.entity_id
_entity_poly.type
_entity_poly.pdbx_seq_one_letter_code
_entity_poly.pdbx_strand_id
1 'polypeptide(L)'
;KHQKPTPLQEQLLALKKGQIVLLCWEHRSGGPEGQVVNRLEVITPEQAKRFRAEAVIAKSAREDQRKQGLHLTREAFLQRLRTLDPKQFSDIKPEELTLRKELYLRRPHLTDDDFLRIVKWMPALENLHLRSAVFPKASLQHLTGLTNLTSLSLPFTGYQDEGLKNADMPLLSKLESLKSLDLMGTEIRDDGLKSIGELKNLERLNLKSCWIEGYGLQHLVQLKNLKELDLGRISRGRGIENEGFEHLGKMAKLEKLSLRHCEKFSPNSLDHLKELKNLKTIDLYYAFGYRDDTSGVLPALERFQKALPKCKITGVQWKRLKENQEREEASAN
;
A
#
# COMPACT_ATOMS: atom_id res chain seq x y z
N LYS A 1 6.45 -8.91 -38.44
CA LYS A 1 6.20 -7.49 -38.75
C LYS A 1 7.29 -6.72 -38.01
N HIS A 2 8.35 -6.29 -38.74
CA HIS A 2 9.41 -5.45 -38.18
C HIS A 2 8.83 -4.05 -37.92
N GLN A 3 8.73 -3.65 -36.65
CA GLN A 3 8.44 -2.26 -36.30
C GLN A 3 9.60 -1.40 -36.81
N LYS A 4 9.26 -0.26 -37.50
CA LYS A 4 10.26 0.71 -37.87
C LYS A 4 10.94 1.24 -36.60
N PRO A 5 12.28 1.40 -36.61
CA PRO A 5 12.98 1.95 -35.46
C PRO A 5 12.45 3.34 -35.11
N THR A 6 12.41 3.66 -33.83
CA THR A 6 12.04 5.00 -33.38
C THR A 6 13.12 6.02 -33.77
N PRO A 7 12.83 7.31 -33.87
CA PRO A 7 13.84 8.34 -34.23
C PRO A 7 15.08 8.28 -33.31
N LEU A 8 14.90 7.88 -32.06
CA LEU A 8 16.00 7.72 -31.09
C LEU A 8 16.85 6.48 -31.40
N GLN A 9 16.22 5.38 -31.83
CA GLN A 9 16.91 4.16 -32.25
C GLN A 9 17.71 4.40 -33.53
N GLU A 10 17.19 5.20 -34.47
CA GLU A 10 17.92 5.59 -35.68
C GLU A 10 19.13 6.45 -35.35
N GLN A 11 19.02 7.39 -34.39
CA GLN A 11 20.15 8.18 -33.89
C GLN A 11 21.22 7.29 -33.20
N LEU A 12 20.80 6.32 -32.40
CA LEU A 12 21.72 5.36 -31.77
C LEU A 12 22.49 4.50 -32.80
N LEU A 13 21.79 4.06 -33.85
CA LEU A 13 22.40 3.25 -34.94
C LEU A 13 23.36 4.08 -35.81
N ALA A 14 23.19 5.40 -35.90
CA ALA A 14 24.07 6.27 -36.63
C ALA A 14 25.38 6.67 -35.93
N LEU A 15 25.54 6.26 -34.64
CA LEU A 15 26.74 6.56 -33.86
C LEU A 15 27.96 5.77 -34.37
N LYS A 16 29.07 6.45 -34.59
CA LYS A 16 30.34 5.83 -34.96
C LYS A 16 30.98 5.15 -33.74
N LYS A 17 31.65 4.06 -33.99
CA LYS A 17 32.40 3.31 -32.93
C LYS A 17 33.38 4.25 -32.21
N GLY A 18 33.23 4.36 -30.88
CA GLY A 18 34.09 5.21 -30.04
C GLY A 18 33.50 6.58 -29.70
N GLN A 19 32.32 6.93 -30.20
CA GLN A 19 31.62 8.15 -29.75
C GLN A 19 31.04 7.98 -28.35
N ILE A 20 31.16 9.01 -27.54
CA ILE A 20 30.57 9.08 -26.19
C ILE A 20 29.24 9.81 -26.28
N VAL A 21 28.20 9.25 -25.67
CA VAL A 21 26.85 9.78 -25.73
C VAL A 21 26.39 10.15 -24.34
N LEU A 22 25.84 11.35 -24.20
CA LEU A 22 25.12 11.80 -23.03
C LEU A 22 23.64 11.49 -23.23
N LEU A 23 23.03 10.77 -22.28
CA LEU A 23 21.59 10.52 -22.28
C LEU A 23 20.91 11.61 -21.45
N CYS A 24 20.08 12.42 -22.10
CA CYS A 24 19.27 13.44 -21.44
C CYS A 24 17.86 12.88 -21.18
N TRP A 25 17.48 12.82 -19.90
CA TRP A 25 16.19 12.30 -19.46
C TRP A 25 15.23 13.44 -19.12
N GLU A 26 14.01 13.35 -19.60
CA GLU A 26 12.91 14.17 -19.10
C GLU A 26 11.88 13.34 -18.35
N HIS A 27 11.43 13.83 -17.22
CA HIS A 27 10.27 13.32 -16.54
C HIS A 27 8.99 13.83 -17.19
N ARG A 28 8.26 12.94 -17.87
CA ARG A 28 6.90 13.24 -18.32
C ARG A 28 5.89 12.66 -17.35
N SER A 29 5.06 13.50 -16.76
CA SER A 29 3.89 13.10 -16.01
C SER A 29 2.86 12.48 -16.97
N GLY A 30 2.62 11.17 -16.85
CA GLY A 30 1.45 10.55 -17.51
C GLY A 30 1.63 9.24 -18.25
N GLY A 31 2.74 8.49 -18.10
CA GLY A 31 2.91 7.18 -18.73
C GLY A 31 3.52 6.12 -17.82
N PRO A 32 3.34 4.81 -18.13
CA PRO A 32 3.81 3.71 -17.26
C PRO A 32 5.33 3.58 -17.16
N GLU A 33 6.10 4.35 -17.91
CA GLU A 33 7.57 4.30 -17.92
C GLU A 33 8.23 5.66 -17.59
N GLY A 34 7.60 6.50 -16.84
CA GLY A 34 7.99 7.82 -16.26
C GLY A 34 9.30 8.52 -16.65
N GLN A 35 10.22 7.86 -17.30
CA GLN A 35 11.47 8.42 -17.80
C GLN A 35 11.62 8.12 -19.29
N VAL A 36 11.63 9.17 -20.10
CA VAL A 36 11.88 9.05 -21.54
C VAL A 36 13.19 9.74 -21.86
N VAL A 37 14.08 9.06 -22.58
CA VAL A 37 15.27 9.71 -23.15
C VAL A 37 14.80 10.60 -24.29
N ASN A 38 14.87 11.90 -24.07
CA ASN A 38 14.39 12.87 -25.06
C ASN A 38 15.45 13.28 -26.07
N ARG A 39 16.71 13.18 -25.70
CA ARG A 39 17.79 13.67 -26.52
C ARG A 39 19.07 12.86 -26.28
N LEU A 40 19.75 12.57 -27.38
CA LEU A 40 21.11 12.05 -27.39
C LEU A 40 22.05 13.17 -27.83
N GLU A 41 23.06 13.43 -27.01
CA GLU A 41 24.13 14.35 -27.38
C GLU A 41 25.43 13.59 -27.51
N VAL A 42 26.07 13.72 -28.69
CA VAL A 42 27.42 13.21 -28.88
C VAL A 42 28.38 14.19 -28.24
N ILE A 43 29.14 13.72 -27.27
CA ILE A 43 30.09 14.55 -26.52
C ILE A 43 31.52 14.12 -26.80
N THR A 44 32.44 15.07 -26.72
CA THR A 44 33.88 14.79 -26.85
C THR A 44 34.40 14.05 -25.62
N PRO A 45 35.55 13.32 -25.72
CA PRO A 45 36.17 12.69 -24.57
C PRO A 45 36.48 13.70 -23.43
N GLU A 46 36.81 14.91 -23.77
CA GLU A 46 37.07 15.99 -22.82
C GLU A 46 35.81 16.46 -22.08
N GLN A 47 34.71 16.63 -22.82
CA GLN A 47 33.40 16.90 -22.23
C GLN A 47 32.95 15.76 -21.33
N ALA A 48 33.12 14.50 -21.73
CA ALA A 48 32.80 13.34 -20.91
C ALA A 48 33.63 13.29 -19.62
N LYS A 49 34.92 13.66 -19.69
CA LYS A 49 35.81 13.76 -18.53
C LYS A 49 35.31 14.87 -17.56
N ARG A 50 34.93 16.01 -18.11
CA ARG A 50 34.35 17.13 -17.33
C ARG A 50 33.04 16.71 -16.64
N PHE A 51 32.10 16.10 -17.36
CA PHE A 51 30.82 15.63 -16.78
C PHE A 51 31.04 14.57 -15.70
N ARG A 52 32.04 13.67 -15.88
CA ARG A 52 32.41 12.69 -14.83
C ARG A 52 32.98 13.40 -13.61
N ALA A 53 33.83 14.40 -13.79
CA ALA A 53 34.37 15.19 -12.70
C ALA A 53 33.27 15.96 -11.96
N GLU A 54 32.37 16.61 -12.69
CA GLU A 54 31.21 17.31 -12.11
C GLU A 54 30.28 16.35 -11.38
N ALA A 55 30.03 15.15 -11.92
CA ALA A 55 29.23 14.11 -11.26
C ALA A 55 29.89 13.58 -9.98
N VAL A 56 31.21 13.43 -9.97
CA VAL A 56 31.99 13.04 -8.78
C VAL A 56 31.93 14.14 -7.73
N ILE A 57 32.12 15.41 -8.14
CA ILE A 57 32.00 16.58 -7.24
C ILE A 57 30.56 16.67 -6.68
N ALA A 58 29.54 16.52 -7.54
CA ALA A 58 28.14 16.53 -7.11
C ALA A 58 27.80 15.36 -6.17
N LYS A 59 28.37 14.18 -6.41
CA LYS A 59 28.26 13.02 -5.53
C LYS A 59 28.93 13.26 -4.18
N SER A 60 30.17 13.79 -4.19
CA SER A 60 30.90 14.16 -2.97
C SER A 60 30.18 15.27 -2.21
N ALA A 61 29.71 16.31 -2.89
CA ALA A 61 28.90 17.36 -2.27
C ALA A 61 27.59 16.82 -1.68
N ARG A 62 26.94 15.87 -2.34
CA ARG A 62 25.75 15.17 -1.79
C ARG A 62 26.12 14.29 -0.60
N GLU A 63 27.27 13.61 -0.62
CA GLU A 63 27.76 12.82 0.50
C GLU A 63 28.17 13.71 1.68
N ASP A 64 28.77 14.86 1.41
CA ASP A 64 29.11 15.86 2.42
C ASP A 64 27.88 16.56 2.98
N GLN A 65 26.89 16.87 2.12
CA GLN A 65 25.57 17.32 2.56
C GLN A 65 24.83 16.23 3.35
N ARG A 66 24.98 14.95 2.99
CA ARG A 66 24.47 13.82 3.76
C ARG A 66 25.13 13.71 5.12
N LYS A 67 26.47 13.84 5.19
CA LYS A 67 27.23 13.87 6.45
C LYS A 67 26.86 15.10 7.28
N GLN A 68 26.73 16.28 6.67
CA GLN A 68 26.25 17.51 7.30
C GLN A 68 24.77 17.40 7.69
N GLY A 69 23.92 16.73 6.89
CA GLY A 69 22.53 16.45 7.18
C GLY A 69 22.33 15.55 8.42
N LEU A 70 23.24 14.61 8.65
CA LEU A 70 23.32 13.83 9.90
C LEU A 70 23.69 14.69 11.11
N HIS A 71 24.34 15.84 10.89
CA HIS A 71 24.65 16.85 11.91
C HIS A 71 23.59 17.95 12.01
N LEU A 72 22.51 17.91 11.19
CA LEU A 72 21.40 18.84 11.37
C LEU A 72 20.86 18.71 12.79
N THR A 73 20.78 19.86 13.44
CA THR A 73 20.23 19.97 14.78
C THR A 73 18.78 19.49 14.78
N ARG A 74 18.29 19.06 15.91
CA ARG A 74 16.87 18.74 16.13
C ARG A 74 15.96 19.89 15.69
N GLU A 75 16.43 21.11 15.84
CA GLU A 75 15.81 22.35 15.40
C GLU A 75 15.59 22.43 13.90
N ALA A 76 16.61 22.10 13.12
CA ALA A 76 16.50 22.08 11.65
C ALA A 76 15.53 20.99 11.17
N PHE A 77 15.47 19.85 11.86
CA PHE A 77 14.46 18.83 11.56
C PHE A 77 13.06 19.30 11.92
N LEU A 78 12.87 19.93 13.08
CA LEU A 78 11.58 20.52 13.44
C LEU A 78 11.15 21.60 12.42
N GLN A 79 12.07 22.42 11.95
CA GLN A 79 11.76 23.39 10.88
C GLN A 79 11.32 22.71 9.59
N ARG A 80 11.95 21.59 9.22
CA ARG A 80 11.50 20.77 8.09
C ARG A 80 10.09 20.23 8.30
N LEU A 81 9.77 19.71 9.49
CA LEU A 81 8.41 19.24 9.82
C LEU A 81 7.38 20.39 9.77
N ARG A 82 7.77 21.60 10.22
CA ARG A 82 6.92 22.81 10.09
C ARG A 82 6.62 23.16 8.63
N THR A 83 7.54 22.91 7.71
CA THR A 83 7.24 23.09 6.26
C THR A 83 6.31 22.04 5.71
N LEU A 84 6.33 20.83 6.25
CA LEU A 84 5.47 19.71 5.82
C LEU A 84 4.06 19.80 6.41
N ASP A 85 3.94 20.20 7.68
CA ASP A 85 2.67 20.40 8.37
C ASP A 85 2.78 21.51 9.42
N PRO A 86 2.57 22.78 9.03
CA PRO A 86 2.67 23.91 9.96
C PRO A 86 1.70 23.79 11.14
N LYS A 87 0.49 23.26 10.92
CA LYS A 87 -0.53 23.19 11.97
C LYS A 87 -0.14 22.23 13.09
N GLN A 88 0.54 21.15 12.75
CA GLN A 88 0.93 20.12 13.73
C GLN A 88 2.19 20.52 14.51
N PHE A 89 3.06 21.38 13.95
CA PHE A 89 4.40 21.64 14.47
C PHE A 89 4.68 23.10 14.84
N SER A 90 3.69 24.03 14.72
CA SER A 90 3.88 25.46 15.04
C SER A 90 4.46 25.68 16.43
N ASP A 91 3.84 25.04 17.43
CA ASP A 91 4.10 25.29 18.84
C ASP A 91 5.01 24.26 19.52
N ILE A 92 5.51 23.31 18.73
CA ILE A 92 6.37 22.22 19.22
C ILE A 92 7.79 22.75 19.45
N LYS A 93 8.38 22.38 20.59
CA LYS A 93 9.79 22.61 20.88
C LYS A 93 10.66 21.45 20.39
N PRO A 94 11.93 21.69 20.02
CA PRO A 94 12.81 20.62 19.50
C PRO A 94 12.94 19.42 20.45
N GLU A 95 12.93 19.64 21.77
CA GLU A 95 13.09 18.60 22.78
C GLU A 95 11.88 17.63 22.79
N GLU A 96 10.70 18.12 22.46
CA GLU A 96 9.46 17.36 22.47
C GLU A 96 9.39 16.31 21.37
N LEU A 97 10.19 16.45 20.30
CA LEU A 97 10.23 15.47 19.21
C LEU A 97 10.61 14.07 19.71
N THR A 98 11.51 13.96 20.68
CA THR A 98 11.97 12.66 21.20
C THR A 98 10.90 11.93 22.01
N LEU A 99 9.91 12.65 22.51
CA LEU A 99 8.80 12.12 23.30
C LEU A 99 7.54 11.84 22.47
N ARG A 100 7.53 12.29 21.20
CA ARG A 100 6.35 12.12 20.35
C ARG A 100 6.15 10.67 19.98
N LYS A 101 4.93 10.22 20.21
CA LYS A 101 4.47 8.84 19.88
C LYS A 101 3.82 8.76 18.50
N GLU A 102 3.45 9.89 17.92
CA GLU A 102 2.65 9.95 16.69
C GLU A 102 3.21 10.97 15.71
N LEU A 103 3.24 10.59 14.43
CA LEU A 103 3.56 11.48 13.32
C LEU A 103 2.54 11.26 12.20
N TYR A 104 1.80 12.32 11.88
CA TYR A 104 0.80 12.35 10.80
C TYR A 104 1.25 13.35 9.74
N LEU A 105 1.53 12.87 8.54
CA LEU A 105 1.85 13.73 7.41
C LEU A 105 0.93 13.38 6.23
N ARG A 106 0.37 14.41 5.61
CA ARG A 106 -0.51 14.26 4.46
C ARG A 106 0.16 14.80 3.21
N ARG A 107 0.29 13.96 2.18
CA ARG A 107 0.95 14.28 0.91
C ARG A 107 2.37 14.84 1.08
N PRO A 108 3.19 14.33 2.02
CA PRO A 108 4.54 14.81 2.15
C PRO A 108 5.41 14.30 1.00
N HIS A 109 6.32 15.15 0.54
CA HIS A 109 7.48 14.73 -0.24
C HIS A 109 8.64 14.52 0.74
N LEU A 110 8.95 13.27 1.03
CA LEU A 110 9.99 12.89 1.99
C LEU A 110 11.24 12.41 1.24
N THR A 111 12.38 12.75 1.77
CA THR A 111 13.68 12.25 1.31
C THR A 111 14.13 11.08 2.17
N ASP A 112 15.18 10.38 1.74
CA ASP A 112 15.84 9.35 2.54
C ASP A 112 16.33 9.93 3.89
N ASP A 113 16.87 11.17 3.85
CA ASP A 113 17.31 11.88 5.04
C ASP A 113 16.16 12.20 6.02
N ASP A 114 14.94 12.45 5.52
CA ASP A 114 13.80 12.67 6.41
C ASP A 114 13.48 11.40 7.21
N PHE A 115 13.59 10.20 6.61
CA PHE A 115 13.41 8.93 7.32
C PHE A 115 14.51 8.71 8.38
N LEU A 116 15.77 8.98 8.05
CA LEU A 116 16.88 8.89 8.99
C LEU A 116 16.68 9.84 10.19
N ARG A 117 16.18 11.06 9.93
CA ARG A 117 15.88 12.03 10.98
C ARG A 117 14.70 11.63 11.85
N ILE A 118 13.63 11.06 11.24
CA ILE A 118 12.49 10.50 11.99
C ILE A 118 13.03 9.46 12.99
N VAL A 119 13.83 8.51 12.52
CA VAL A 119 14.41 7.47 13.39
C VAL A 119 15.29 8.08 14.49
N LYS A 120 16.14 9.03 14.14
CA LYS A 120 17.08 9.67 15.08
C LYS A 120 16.38 10.53 16.14
N TRP A 121 15.41 11.33 15.72
CA TRP A 121 14.83 12.37 16.57
C TRP A 121 13.45 12.05 17.15
N MET A 122 12.82 10.95 16.70
CA MET A 122 11.53 10.50 17.19
C MET A 122 11.57 9.01 17.61
N PRO A 123 12.50 8.60 18.50
CA PRO A 123 12.66 7.20 18.89
C PRO A 123 11.46 6.61 19.66
N ALA A 124 10.64 7.48 20.26
CA ALA A 124 9.41 7.06 20.96
C ALA A 124 8.22 6.85 20.04
N LEU A 125 8.40 6.96 18.70
CA LEU A 125 7.29 6.88 17.75
C LEU A 125 6.64 5.50 17.76
N GLU A 126 5.35 5.48 18.07
CA GLU A 126 4.49 4.29 18.07
C GLU A 126 3.61 4.24 16.82
N ASN A 127 3.20 5.42 16.30
CA ASN A 127 2.27 5.56 15.19
C ASN A 127 2.85 6.46 14.10
N LEU A 128 3.04 5.92 12.89
CA LEU A 128 3.49 6.68 11.71
C LEU A 128 2.43 6.62 10.61
N HIS A 129 1.90 7.79 10.23
CA HIS A 129 0.92 7.92 9.16
C HIS A 129 1.45 8.84 8.04
N LEU A 130 1.62 8.28 6.86
CA LEU A 130 2.16 8.96 5.68
C LEU A 130 1.17 8.84 4.51
N ARG A 131 0.03 9.53 4.62
CA ARG A 131 -1.03 9.44 3.61
C ARG A 131 -0.63 10.11 2.30
N SER A 132 -0.74 9.39 1.19
CA SER A 132 -0.39 9.88 -0.17
C SER A 132 1.03 10.46 -0.22
N ALA A 133 1.94 9.88 0.53
CA ALA A 133 3.33 10.31 0.61
C ALA A 133 4.11 9.90 -0.64
N VAL A 134 5.07 10.73 -1.03
CA VAL A 134 6.07 10.43 -2.06
C VAL A 134 7.43 10.33 -1.38
N PHE A 135 8.12 9.21 -1.54
CA PHE A 135 9.43 8.98 -0.95
C PHE A 135 10.18 7.84 -1.66
N PRO A 136 11.53 7.80 -1.56
CA PRO A 136 12.29 6.65 -2.04
C PRO A 136 11.91 5.39 -1.27
N LYS A 137 11.44 4.34 -1.94
CA LYS A 137 10.94 3.12 -1.28
C LYS A 137 11.97 2.42 -0.42
N ALA A 138 13.26 2.48 -0.84
CA ALA A 138 14.37 1.97 -0.04
C ALA A 138 14.46 2.62 1.35
N SER A 139 13.91 3.84 1.52
CA SER A 139 13.90 4.54 2.82
C SER A 139 13.07 3.82 3.89
N LEU A 140 12.13 2.94 3.49
CA LEU A 140 11.35 2.13 4.44
C LEU A 140 12.24 1.24 5.31
N GLN A 141 13.42 0.84 4.82
CA GLN A 141 14.39 0.07 5.61
C GLN A 141 14.83 0.78 6.90
N HIS A 142 14.84 2.13 6.89
CA HIS A 142 15.25 2.91 8.07
C HIS A 142 14.25 2.79 9.22
N LEU A 143 12.97 2.51 8.90
CA LEU A 143 11.91 2.37 9.91
C LEU A 143 12.18 1.23 10.89
N THR A 144 13.04 0.27 10.56
CA THR A 144 13.47 -0.80 11.48
C THR A 144 14.18 -0.27 12.73
N GLY A 145 14.70 0.95 12.67
CA GLY A 145 15.26 1.65 13.84
C GLY A 145 14.21 2.16 14.84
N LEU A 146 12.93 2.19 14.44
CA LEU A 146 11.82 2.58 15.31
C LEU A 146 11.26 1.34 16.06
N THR A 147 11.95 0.91 17.09
CA THR A 147 11.59 -0.32 17.83
C THR A 147 10.25 -0.25 18.55
N ASN A 148 9.74 0.95 18.79
CA ASN A 148 8.43 1.19 19.40
C ASN A 148 7.28 1.29 18.37
N LEU A 149 7.58 1.23 17.05
CA LEU A 149 6.57 1.42 16.02
C LEU A 149 5.62 0.23 15.98
N THR A 150 4.39 0.45 16.39
CA THR A 150 3.32 -0.56 16.40
C THR A 150 2.26 -0.33 15.35
N SER A 151 2.17 0.89 14.78
CA SER A 151 1.21 1.25 13.75
C SER A 151 1.88 1.99 12.60
N LEU A 152 1.77 1.44 11.39
CA LEU A 152 2.25 2.06 10.16
C LEU A 152 1.09 2.18 9.16
N SER A 153 0.85 3.40 8.67
CA SER A 153 -0.20 3.68 7.70
C SER A 153 0.39 4.43 6.51
N LEU A 154 0.30 3.80 5.34
CA LEU A 154 0.84 4.27 4.07
C LEU A 154 -0.24 4.30 2.97
N PRO A 155 -1.46 4.81 3.24
CA PRO A 155 -2.55 4.74 2.29
C PRO A 155 -2.32 5.65 1.08
N PHE A 156 -2.70 5.16 -0.12
CA PHE A 156 -2.55 5.87 -1.38
C PHE A 156 -1.11 6.31 -1.68
N THR A 157 -0.13 5.64 -1.09
CA THR A 157 1.29 5.91 -1.33
C THR A 157 1.63 5.45 -2.73
N GLY A 158 2.01 6.43 -3.59
CA GLY A 158 2.42 6.17 -4.96
C GLY A 158 1.30 6.07 -5.98
N TYR A 159 0.27 6.84 -5.87
CA TYR A 159 -0.65 7.08 -6.97
C TYR A 159 0.12 7.84 -8.08
N GLN A 160 0.44 7.18 -9.18
CA GLN A 160 1.29 7.55 -10.32
C GLN A 160 2.72 6.95 -10.22
N ASP A 161 2.89 5.75 -10.77
CA ASP A 161 4.16 5.03 -11.09
C ASP A 161 5.18 4.76 -9.98
N GLU A 162 5.17 5.47 -8.86
CA GLU A 162 6.05 5.26 -7.71
C GLU A 162 5.37 4.59 -6.50
N GLY A 163 4.23 3.91 -6.70
CA GLY A 163 3.46 3.24 -5.66
C GLY A 163 4.20 2.12 -4.95
N LEU A 164 3.77 1.83 -3.72
CA LEU A 164 4.18 0.61 -3.04
C LEU A 164 3.66 -0.61 -3.81
N LYS A 165 4.57 -1.52 -4.11
CA LYS A 165 4.35 -2.76 -4.88
C LYS A 165 4.76 -3.98 -4.07
N ASN A 166 4.48 -5.16 -4.59
CA ASN A 166 4.89 -6.43 -3.97
C ASN A 166 6.39 -6.49 -3.64
N ALA A 167 7.25 -5.92 -4.51
CA ALA A 167 8.70 -5.90 -4.33
C ALA A 167 9.17 -5.09 -3.10
N ASP A 168 8.34 -4.19 -2.59
CA ASP A 168 8.67 -3.36 -1.43
C ASP A 168 8.27 -4.02 -0.10
N MET A 169 7.40 -5.04 -0.14
CA MET A 169 6.86 -5.70 1.05
C MET A 169 7.91 -6.40 1.92
N PRO A 170 9.00 -6.98 1.37
CA PRO A 170 10.08 -7.51 2.20
C PRO A 170 10.79 -6.47 3.09
N LEU A 171 10.68 -5.16 2.78
CA LEU A 171 11.19 -4.11 3.66
C LEU A 171 10.27 -3.92 4.87
N LEU A 172 8.95 -4.03 4.67
CA LEU A 172 7.96 -3.89 5.73
C LEU A 172 7.92 -5.13 6.64
N SER A 173 8.18 -6.33 6.12
CA SER A 173 8.15 -7.57 6.92
C SER A 173 9.17 -7.58 8.05
N LYS A 174 10.20 -6.73 7.98
CA LYS A 174 11.20 -6.55 9.04
C LYS A 174 10.70 -5.76 10.26
N LEU A 175 9.52 -5.11 10.15
CA LEU A 175 8.92 -4.34 11.22
C LEU A 175 8.10 -5.25 12.16
N GLU A 176 8.78 -6.16 12.84
CA GLU A 176 8.16 -7.24 13.62
C GLU A 176 7.27 -6.75 14.78
N SER A 177 7.49 -5.51 15.26
CA SER A 177 6.68 -4.88 16.32
C SER A 177 5.28 -4.44 15.85
N LEU A 178 5.02 -4.42 14.51
CA LEU A 178 3.77 -3.91 13.99
C LEU A 178 2.55 -4.73 14.44
N LYS A 179 1.57 -4.02 14.98
CA LYS A 179 0.22 -4.49 15.31
C LYS A 179 -0.83 -4.00 14.32
N SER A 180 -0.56 -2.88 13.63
CA SER A 180 -1.47 -2.28 12.67
C SER A 180 -0.72 -1.86 11.41
N LEU A 181 -1.22 -2.33 10.25
CA LEU A 181 -0.67 -1.96 8.94
C LEU A 181 -1.81 -1.54 8.01
N ASP A 182 -1.72 -0.30 7.52
CA ASP A 182 -2.67 0.24 6.55
C ASP A 182 -1.97 0.52 5.21
N LEU A 183 -2.35 -0.23 4.20
CA LEU A 183 -1.84 -0.16 2.83
C LEU A 183 -2.98 0.19 1.83
N MET A 184 -4.06 0.82 2.32
CA MET A 184 -5.22 1.13 1.49
C MET A 184 -4.82 1.89 0.22
N GLY A 185 -5.32 1.42 -0.94
CA GLY A 185 -5.14 2.10 -2.21
C GLY A 185 -3.71 2.04 -2.76
N THR A 186 -2.91 1.09 -2.32
CA THR A 186 -1.58 0.79 -2.89
C THR A 186 -1.69 -0.28 -3.99
N GLU A 187 -0.62 -0.49 -4.74
CA GLU A 187 -0.58 -1.47 -5.85
C GLU A 187 -0.18 -2.89 -5.40
N ILE A 188 -0.44 -3.20 -4.12
CA ILE A 188 -0.17 -4.52 -3.57
C ILE A 188 -1.12 -5.55 -4.19
N ARG A 189 -0.55 -6.70 -4.58
CA ARG A 189 -1.23 -7.87 -5.10
C ARG A 189 -1.02 -9.07 -4.18
N ASP A 190 -1.62 -10.18 -4.53
CA ASP A 190 -1.56 -11.44 -3.76
C ASP A 190 -0.13 -11.86 -3.39
N ASP A 191 0.85 -11.73 -4.30
CA ASP A 191 2.25 -12.07 -4.02
C ASP A 191 2.86 -11.27 -2.87
N GLY A 192 2.45 -10.01 -2.71
CA GLY A 192 2.89 -9.15 -1.60
C GLY A 192 2.44 -9.66 -0.24
N LEU A 193 1.33 -10.41 -0.18
CA LEU A 193 0.79 -10.95 1.06
C LEU A 193 1.70 -11.99 1.72
N LYS A 194 2.63 -12.60 0.94
CA LYS A 194 3.63 -13.51 1.51
C LYS A 194 4.49 -12.80 2.57
N SER A 195 5.03 -11.65 2.24
CA SER A 195 5.86 -10.88 3.17
C SER A 195 5.02 -10.26 4.31
N ILE A 196 3.79 -9.84 4.04
CA ILE A 196 2.88 -9.34 5.09
C ILE A 196 2.56 -10.46 6.09
N GLY A 197 2.41 -11.71 5.63
CA GLY A 197 2.20 -12.88 6.47
C GLY A 197 3.32 -13.17 7.47
N GLU A 198 4.50 -12.54 7.33
CA GLU A 198 5.62 -12.65 8.26
C GLU A 198 5.46 -11.76 9.52
N LEU A 199 4.57 -10.76 9.48
CA LEU A 199 4.29 -9.84 10.59
C LEU A 199 3.42 -10.49 11.68
N LYS A 200 3.97 -11.42 12.45
CA LYS A 200 3.22 -12.30 13.36
C LYS A 200 2.45 -11.57 14.47
N ASN A 201 2.85 -10.33 14.80
CA ASN A 201 2.19 -9.52 15.81
C ASN A 201 1.02 -8.69 15.27
N LEU A 202 0.73 -8.79 13.95
CA LEU A 202 -0.30 -7.98 13.31
C LEU A 202 -1.69 -8.35 13.82
N GLU A 203 -2.41 -7.33 14.29
CA GLU A 203 -3.79 -7.40 14.79
C GLU A 203 -4.78 -6.75 13.81
N ARG A 204 -4.35 -5.74 13.05
CA ARG A 204 -5.17 -4.99 12.10
C ARG A 204 -4.44 -4.84 10.77
N LEU A 205 -5.13 -5.22 9.69
CA LEU A 205 -4.61 -5.10 8.33
C LEU A 205 -5.67 -4.47 7.42
N ASN A 206 -5.33 -3.33 6.81
CA ASN A 206 -6.17 -2.68 5.83
C ASN A 206 -5.55 -2.80 4.43
N LEU A 207 -6.22 -3.56 3.56
CA LEU A 207 -5.87 -3.78 2.15
C LEU A 207 -6.96 -3.24 1.20
N LYS A 208 -7.83 -2.36 1.72
CA LYS A 208 -8.90 -1.77 0.92
C LYS A 208 -8.35 -1.10 -0.33
N SER A 209 -9.02 -1.32 -1.45
CA SER A 209 -8.62 -0.79 -2.76
C SER A 209 -7.22 -1.23 -3.24
N CYS A 210 -6.68 -2.32 -2.70
CA CYS A 210 -5.51 -3.02 -3.25
C CYS A 210 -5.93 -3.98 -4.38
N TRP A 211 -4.95 -4.63 -5.02
CA TRP A 211 -5.17 -5.48 -6.19
C TRP A 211 -5.18 -6.98 -5.83
N ILE A 212 -5.89 -7.35 -4.77
CA ILE A 212 -5.97 -8.72 -4.24
C ILE A 212 -7.07 -9.50 -4.97
N GLU A 213 -6.76 -10.69 -5.47
CA GLU A 213 -7.68 -11.61 -6.15
C GLU A 213 -8.08 -12.81 -5.28
N GLY A 214 -7.32 -13.06 -4.20
CA GLY A 214 -7.70 -13.98 -3.13
C GLY A 214 -6.74 -15.15 -2.90
N TYR A 215 -5.95 -15.60 -3.90
CA TYR A 215 -5.01 -16.71 -3.71
C TYR A 215 -3.90 -16.40 -2.70
N GLY A 216 -3.49 -15.14 -2.59
CA GLY A 216 -2.50 -14.69 -1.61
C GLY A 216 -2.98 -14.74 -0.17
N LEU A 217 -4.30 -14.81 0.08
CA LEU A 217 -4.88 -14.85 1.44
C LEU A 217 -4.40 -16.07 2.24
N GLN A 218 -3.95 -17.15 1.58
CA GLN A 218 -3.33 -18.30 2.23
C GLN A 218 -2.15 -17.89 3.15
N HIS A 219 -1.39 -16.86 2.77
CA HIS A 219 -0.26 -16.39 3.56
C HIS A 219 -0.68 -15.64 4.83
N LEU A 220 -1.87 -15.03 4.83
CA LEU A 220 -2.41 -14.32 5.99
C LEU A 220 -2.95 -15.27 7.08
N VAL A 221 -3.21 -16.54 6.76
CA VAL A 221 -3.61 -17.56 7.74
C VAL A 221 -2.57 -17.75 8.85
N GLN A 222 -1.32 -17.36 8.57
CA GLN A 222 -0.21 -17.40 9.53
C GLN A 222 -0.30 -16.30 10.61
N LEU A 223 -1.09 -15.24 10.37
CA LEU A 223 -1.28 -14.11 11.28
C LEU A 223 -2.25 -14.49 12.42
N LYS A 224 -1.73 -15.27 13.38
CA LYS A 224 -2.56 -15.83 14.46
C LYS A 224 -3.14 -14.79 15.42
N ASN A 225 -2.72 -13.51 15.32
CA ASN A 225 -3.22 -12.41 16.13
C ASN A 225 -4.15 -11.47 15.35
N LEU A 226 -4.39 -11.72 14.05
CA LEU A 226 -5.21 -10.85 13.21
C LEU A 226 -6.68 -10.87 13.65
N LYS A 227 -7.18 -9.68 14.02
CA LYS A 227 -8.55 -9.43 14.49
C LYS A 227 -9.38 -8.63 13.49
N GLU A 228 -8.73 -7.73 12.76
CA GLU A 228 -9.43 -6.84 11.82
C GLU A 228 -8.78 -6.93 10.43
N LEU A 229 -9.58 -7.22 9.43
CA LEU A 229 -9.15 -7.29 8.03
C LEU A 229 -10.12 -6.51 7.14
N ASP A 230 -9.62 -5.50 6.45
CA ASP A 230 -10.40 -4.78 5.44
C ASP A 230 -9.91 -5.13 4.02
N LEU A 231 -10.78 -5.78 3.26
CA LEU A 231 -10.60 -6.16 1.87
C LEU A 231 -11.59 -5.42 0.95
N GLY A 232 -12.12 -4.29 1.39
CA GLY A 232 -13.10 -3.55 0.60
C GLY A 232 -12.54 -3.01 -0.72
N ARG A 233 -13.33 -3.08 -1.80
CA ARG A 233 -12.99 -2.55 -3.13
C ARG A 233 -11.67 -3.10 -3.71
N ILE A 234 -11.32 -4.33 -3.38
CA ILE A 234 -10.12 -4.97 -3.92
C ILE A 234 -10.29 -5.29 -5.41
N SER A 235 -9.15 -5.45 -6.11
CA SER A 235 -9.08 -5.88 -7.52
C SER A 235 -9.95 -5.08 -8.49
N ARG A 236 -10.22 -3.79 -8.18
CA ARG A 236 -11.09 -2.92 -9.00
C ARG A 236 -12.37 -3.62 -9.49
N GLY A 237 -13.03 -4.37 -8.58
CA GLY A 237 -14.27 -5.08 -8.86
C GLY A 237 -14.09 -6.50 -9.45
N ARG A 238 -12.87 -7.09 -9.43
CA ARG A 238 -12.70 -8.52 -9.74
C ARG A 238 -13.08 -9.42 -8.57
N GLY A 239 -13.07 -8.90 -7.35
CA GLY A 239 -13.49 -9.62 -6.14
C GLY A 239 -12.55 -10.75 -5.72
N ILE A 240 -12.95 -11.44 -4.65
CA ILE A 240 -12.25 -12.62 -4.12
C ILE A 240 -12.94 -13.88 -4.69
N GLU A 241 -12.15 -14.80 -5.22
CA GLU A 241 -12.66 -16.11 -5.64
C GLU A 241 -12.93 -17.03 -4.44
N ASN A 242 -13.66 -18.12 -4.65
CA ASN A 242 -14.07 -19.05 -3.58
C ASN A 242 -12.90 -19.58 -2.75
N GLU A 243 -11.75 -19.86 -3.36
CA GLU A 243 -10.53 -20.30 -2.66
C GLU A 243 -10.05 -19.27 -1.62
N GLY A 244 -10.18 -17.97 -1.93
CA GLY A 244 -9.86 -16.91 -0.99
C GLY A 244 -10.74 -16.96 0.26
N PHE A 245 -12.02 -17.34 0.12
CA PHE A 245 -12.93 -17.50 1.26
C PHE A 245 -12.57 -18.72 2.13
N GLU A 246 -12.06 -19.79 1.55
CA GLU A 246 -11.54 -20.93 2.31
C GLU A 246 -10.38 -20.52 3.22
N HIS A 247 -9.50 -19.64 2.71
CA HIS A 247 -8.39 -19.11 3.50
C HIS A 247 -8.87 -18.14 4.59
N LEU A 248 -9.84 -17.27 4.28
CA LEU A 248 -10.45 -16.38 5.27
C LEU A 248 -11.07 -17.17 6.42
N GLY A 249 -11.80 -18.26 6.12
CA GLY A 249 -12.43 -19.13 7.11
C GLY A 249 -11.46 -19.77 8.12
N LYS A 250 -10.18 -19.86 7.79
CA LYS A 250 -9.10 -20.37 8.66
C LYS A 250 -8.55 -19.35 9.65
N MET A 251 -8.94 -18.06 9.53
CA MET A 251 -8.44 -16.97 10.40
C MET A 251 -9.25 -16.86 11.70
N ALA A 252 -9.15 -17.84 12.56
CA ALA A 252 -10.04 -18.08 13.72
C ALA A 252 -10.14 -16.92 14.72
N LYS A 253 -9.15 -16.01 14.78
CA LYS A 253 -9.20 -14.85 15.69
C LYS A 253 -9.85 -13.60 15.07
N LEU A 254 -10.30 -13.69 13.81
CA LEU A 254 -10.89 -12.53 13.13
C LEU A 254 -12.19 -12.10 13.82
N GLU A 255 -12.25 -10.83 14.19
CA GLU A 255 -13.38 -10.19 14.85
C GLU A 255 -14.14 -9.24 13.91
N LYS A 256 -13.43 -8.61 12.96
CA LYS A 256 -14.02 -7.70 11.98
C LYS A 256 -13.50 -8.02 10.59
N LEU A 257 -14.40 -8.21 9.64
CA LEU A 257 -14.12 -8.44 8.23
C LEU A 257 -14.92 -7.46 7.39
N SER A 258 -14.25 -6.71 6.51
CA SER A 258 -14.90 -5.87 5.51
C SER A 258 -14.69 -6.46 4.11
N LEU A 259 -15.78 -6.71 3.42
CA LEU A 259 -15.87 -7.20 2.03
C LEU A 259 -16.65 -6.20 1.16
N ARG A 260 -16.64 -4.92 1.52
CA ARG A 260 -17.37 -3.87 0.80
C ARG A 260 -16.96 -3.82 -0.67
N HIS A 261 -17.93 -3.80 -1.59
CA HIS A 261 -17.66 -3.76 -3.04
C HIS A 261 -16.75 -4.89 -3.55
N CYS A 262 -16.84 -6.08 -2.97
CA CYS A 262 -16.14 -7.28 -3.43
C CYS A 262 -17.07 -8.11 -4.34
N GLU A 263 -17.46 -7.59 -5.47
CA GLU A 263 -18.66 -7.92 -6.24
C GLU A 263 -18.69 -9.32 -6.93
N LYS A 264 -17.67 -10.15 -6.82
CA LYS A 264 -17.58 -11.35 -7.68
C LYS A 264 -17.63 -12.71 -6.98
N PHE A 265 -17.79 -12.76 -5.68
CA PHE A 265 -17.93 -14.04 -5.02
C PHE A 265 -19.38 -14.57 -5.07
N SER A 266 -19.50 -15.90 -5.06
CA SER A 266 -20.79 -16.56 -4.91
C SER A 266 -21.36 -16.31 -3.51
N PRO A 267 -22.67 -16.08 -3.32
CA PRO A 267 -23.28 -16.02 -1.99
C PRO A 267 -22.92 -17.23 -1.12
N ASN A 268 -22.79 -18.42 -1.71
CA ASN A 268 -22.38 -19.64 -1.01
C ASN A 268 -20.95 -19.60 -0.44
N SER A 269 -20.08 -18.69 -0.92
CA SER A 269 -18.73 -18.51 -0.35
C SER A 269 -18.77 -18.10 1.11
N LEU A 270 -19.88 -17.49 1.58
CA LEU A 270 -20.09 -17.20 3.00
C LEU A 270 -20.09 -18.45 3.88
N ASP A 271 -20.37 -19.61 3.30
CA ASP A 271 -20.36 -20.89 4.03
C ASP A 271 -18.96 -21.24 4.56
N HIS A 272 -17.89 -20.79 3.89
CA HIS A 272 -16.51 -20.96 4.38
C HIS A 272 -16.21 -20.14 5.64
N LEU A 273 -16.99 -19.07 5.88
CA LEU A 273 -16.78 -18.19 7.04
C LEU A 273 -17.51 -18.64 8.31
N LYS A 274 -18.30 -19.70 8.28
CA LYS A 274 -19.13 -20.16 9.41
C LYS A 274 -18.31 -20.57 10.65
N GLU A 275 -17.04 -20.90 10.46
CA GLU A 275 -16.12 -21.30 11.53
C GLU A 275 -15.43 -20.12 12.24
N LEU A 276 -15.66 -18.91 11.77
CA LEU A 276 -15.12 -17.68 12.40
C LEU A 276 -15.91 -17.32 13.67
N LYS A 277 -15.86 -18.15 14.69
CA LYS A 277 -16.67 -18.02 15.91
C LYS A 277 -16.42 -16.73 16.70
N ASN A 278 -15.29 -16.06 16.46
CA ASN A 278 -14.96 -14.77 17.08
C ASN A 278 -15.43 -13.58 16.24
N LEU A 279 -16.02 -13.80 15.05
CA LEU A 279 -16.42 -12.71 14.16
C LEU A 279 -17.61 -11.94 14.75
N LYS A 280 -17.36 -10.67 15.08
CA LYS A 280 -18.33 -9.73 15.66
C LYS A 280 -19.06 -8.92 14.60
N THR A 281 -18.36 -8.60 13.51
CA THR A 281 -18.91 -7.77 12.43
C THR A 281 -18.39 -8.21 11.08
N ILE A 282 -19.29 -8.35 10.11
CA ILE A 282 -18.98 -8.46 8.69
C ILE A 282 -19.66 -7.32 7.92
N ASP A 283 -18.91 -6.59 7.10
CA ASP A 283 -19.45 -5.53 6.25
C ASP A 283 -19.54 -6.01 4.81
N LEU A 284 -20.77 -6.14 4.32
CA LEU A 284 -21.11 -6.64 2.98
C LEU A 284 -21.74 -5.55 2.09
N TYR A 285 -21.43 -4.26 2.37
CA TYR A 285 -21.98 -3.17 1.58
C TYR A 285 -21.57 -3.29 0.10
N TYR A 286 -22.57 -3.44 -0.80
CA TYR A 286 -22.35 -3.74 -2.23
C TYR A 286 -21.46 -4.97 -2.51
N ALA A 287 -21.38 -5.93 -1.59
CA ALA A 287 -20.57 -7.13 -1.78
C ALA A 287 -21.14 -8.08 -2.85
N PHE A 288 -22.44 -8.02 -3.12
CA PHE A 288 -23.12 -8.82 -4.14
C PHE A 288 -23.40 -8.02 -5.43
N GLY A 289 -22.85 -6.82 -5.56
CA GLY A 289 -23.00 -5.95 -6.73
C GLY A 289 -24.39 -5.29 -6.84
N TYR A 290 -24.62 -4.66 -7.98
CA TYR A 290 -25.91 -4.06 -8.37
C TYR A 290 -26.80 -5.04 -9.14
N ARG A 291 -26.55 -6.34 -9.03
CA ARG A 291 -27.29 -7.34 -9.81
C ARG A 291 -28.76 -7.32 -9.44
N ASP A 292 -29.62 -7.38 -10.44
CA ASP A 292 -31.06 -7.61 -10.24
C ASP A 292 -31.32 -9.04 -9.78
N ASP A 293 -30.46 -9.99 -10.19
CA ASP A 293 -30.44 -11.36 -9.70
C ASP A 293 -29.77 -11.43 -8.32
N THR A 294 -30.61 -11.45 -7.29
CA THR A 294 -30.22 -11.67 -5.89
C THR A 294 -30.52 -13.09 -5.44
N SER A 295 -30.79 -14.01 -6.40
CA SER A 295 -31.09 -15.41 -6.12
C SER A 295 -29.96 -16.05 -5.32
N GLY A 296 -30.28 -16.77 -4.28
CA GLY A 296 -29.34 -17.42 -3.38
C GLY A 296 -28.65 -16.50 -2.36
N VAL A 297 -28.75 -15.15 -2.47
CA VAL A 297 -28.13 -14.23 -1.50
C VAL A 297 -28.81 -14.35 -0.14
N LEU A 298 -30.15 -14.23 -0.09
CA LEU A 298 -30.88 -14.30 1.18
C LEU A 298 -30.70 -15.65 1.89
N PRO A 299 -30.86 -16.82 1.23
CA PRO A 299 -30.61 -18.11 1.86
C PRO A 299 -29.16 -18.26 2.40
N ALA A 300 -28.16 -17.74 1.69
CA ALA A 300 -26.77 -17.79 2.13
C ALA A 300 -26.52 -16.93 3.39
N LEU A 301 -27.09 -15.72 3.44
CA LEU A 301 -27.03 -14.83 4.60
C LEU A 301 -27.74 -15.44 5.81
N GLU A 302 -28.88 -16.08 5.63
CA GLU A 302 -29.63 -16.76 6.70
C GLU A 302 -28.85 -17.93 7.27
N ARG A 303 -28.24 -18.77 6.41
CA ARG A 303 -27.34 -19.84 6.86
C ARG A 303 -26.14 -19.32 7.63
N PHE A 304 -25.52 -18.23 7.13
CA PHE A 304 -24.41 -17.57 7.79
C PHE A 304 -24.81 -17.00 9.16
N GLN A 305 -25.94 -16.25 9.21
CA GLN A 305 -26.44 -15.69 10.47
C GLN A 305 -26.83 -16.77 11.49
N LYS A 306 -27.39 -17.91 11.04
CA LYS A 306 -27.68 -19.07 11.90
C LYS A 306 -26.40 -19.68 12.49
N ALA A 307 -25.32 -19.75 11.70
CA ALA A 307 -24.04 -20.29 12.17
C ALA A 307 -23.30 -19.31 13.11
N LEU A 308 -23.47 -18.00 12.92
CA LEU A 308 -22.85 -16.94 13.69
C LEU A 308 -23.89 -15.92 14.20
N PRO A 309 -24.76 -16.33 15.17
CA PRO A 309 -25.91 -15.52 15.60
C PRO A 309 -25.54 -14.20 16.26
N LYS A 310 -24.31 -14.09 16.81
CA LYS A 310 -23.81 -12.86 17.44
C LYS A 310 -23.08 -11.94 16.45
N CYS A 311 -22.82 -12.39 15.21
CA CYS A 311 -22.16 -11.58 14.21
C CYS A 311 -23.12 -10.55 13.63
N LYS A 312 -22.76 -9.26 13.72
CA LYS A 312 -23.52 -8.19 13.08
C LYS A 312 -23.17 -8.12 11.60
N ILE A 313 -24.15 -8.40 10.73
CA ILE A 313 -24.03 -8.18 9.28
C ILE A 313 -24.43 -6.75 8.98
N THR A 314 -23.55 -5.99 8.31
CA THR A 314 -23.80 -4.60 7.91
C THR A 314 -23.76 -4.46 6.40
N GLY A 315 -24.39 -3.39 5.89
CA GLY A 315 -24.38 -3.09 4.44
C GLY A 315 -25.33 -3.92 3.59
N VAL A 316 -26.20 -4.74 4.18
CA VAL A 316 -27.17 -5.58 3.49
C VAL A 316 -28.58 -4.94 3.56
N GLN A 317 -29.26 -4.89 2.41
CA GLN A 317 -30.64 -4.41 2.31
C GLN A 317 -31.62 -5.58 2.49
N TRP A 318 -31.77 -6.08 3.71
CA TRP A 318 -32.59 -7.24 4.04
C TRP A 318 -34.02 -7.18 3.50
N LYS A 319 -34.67 -6.01 3.60
CA LYS A 319 -36.05 -5.82 3.12
C LYS A 319 -36.16 -6.07 1.62
N ARG A 320 -35.26 -5.46 0.83
CA ARG A 320 -35.21 -5.65 -0.62
C ARG A 320 -34.96 -7.11 -1.02
N LEU A 321 -34.06 -7.82 -0.30
CA LEU A 321 -33.76 -9.22 -0.58
C LEU A 321 -35.00 -10.09 -0.36
N LYS A 322 -35.77 -9.87 0.70
CA LYS A 322 -37.01 -10.60 0.98
C LYS A 322 -38.08 -10.34 -0.09
N GLU A 323 -38.29 -9.07 -0.45
CA GLU A 323 -39.24 -8.68 -1.50
C GLU A 323 -38.88 -9.30 -2.86
N ASN A 324 -37.58 -9.39 -3.19
CA ASN A 324 -37.13 -10.03 -4.41
C ASN A 324 -37.37 -11.53 -4.38
N GLN A 325 -37.08 -12.23 -3.30
CA GLN A 325 -37.36 -13.67 -3.16
C GLN A 325 -38.82 -13.97 -3.27
N GLU A 326 -39.71 -13.21 -2.64
CA GLU A 326 -41.18 -13.38 -2.74
C GLU A 326 -41.67 -13.21 -4.17
N ARG A 327 -41.07 -12.29 -4.95
CA ARG A 327 -41.39 -12.13 -6.39
C ARG A 327 -40.92 -13.31 -7.23
N GLU A 328 -39.71 -13.83 -6.97
CA GLU A 328 -39.17 -15.00 -7.66
C GLU A 328 -40.04 -16.25 -7.39
N GLU A 329 -40.46 -16.49 -6.15
CA GLU A 329 -41.35 -17.57 -5.77
C GLU A 329 -42.77 -17.44 -6.41
N ALA A 330 -43.29 -16.21 -6.48
CA ALA A 330 -44.56 -15.93 -7.12
C ALA A 330 -44.54 -16.09 -8.66
N SER A 331 -43.38 -15.92 -9.29
CA SER A 331 -43.19 -16.09 -10.74
C SER A 331 -42.91 -17.53 -11.16
N ALA A 332 -42.53 -18.38 -10.20
CA ALA A 332 -42.25 -19.81 -10.42
C ALA A 332 -43.49 -20.73 -10.25
N ASN A 333 -44.56 -20.20 -9.66
CA ASN A 333 -45.89 -20.82 -9.51
C ASN A 333 -46.88 -20.34 -10.58
#